data_64d9ab8d38d8802c4249d8fd7a157f1d
#
_entry.id   64d9ab8d38d8802c4249d8fd7a157f1d
#
_cell.length_a   1.000
_cell.length_b   1.000
_cell.length_c   1.000
_cell.angle_alpha   90.00
_cell.angle_beta   90.00
_cell.angle_gamma   90.00
#
_symmetry.space_group_name_H-M   'P 1'
#
loop_
_entity.id
_entity.type
_entity.pdbx_description
1 polymer ?
#
loop_
_entity_poly.entity_id
_entity_poly.type
_entity_poly.pdbx_seq_one_letter_code
_entity_poly.pdbx_strand_id
1 'polypeptide(L)'
;MILRRLSQSLKEQNWTAIIIEFVLLVTGVFLGIQVSNWNQERETAKKAAVFTERLRGDLRVEVWRFKALNLYYKDVLENARVTLLDLEGISRMSNEALVIAAYRATQYSEFIQYRATYDELTSTGNIGLVADPKLRKMANEVFSTALYTNVKNEGINNPYRVAFRMLVPVGAQLEVASHCGDRPSRLLNYKSIERPLDYPCKTGLPVAQVDAIAAQLRADPELVKLLRLRITNIFSAIGVWVMSTEVVEGMQALEPKKP
;
A
#
# COMPACT_ATOMS: atom_id res chain seq x y z
N MET A 1 -48.36 -38.71 -15.70
CA MET A 1 -48.40 -40.19 -15.60
C MET A 1 -48.40 -40.68 -14.16
N ILE A 2 -47.58 -40.17 -13.27
CA ILE A 2 -47.45 -40.59 -11.87
C ILE A 2 -48.76 -40.42 -11.07
N LEU A 3 -49.44 -39.27 -11.15
CA LEU A 3 -50.69 -38.96 -10.50
C LEU A 3 -51.84 -39.88 -10.90
N ARG A 4 -51.86 -40.39 -12.12
CA ARG A 4 -52.89 -41.33 -12.63
C ARG A 4 -52.68 -42.72 -12.08
N ARG A 5 -51.43 -43.16 -11.86
CA ARG A 5 -51.08 -44.44 -11.19
C ARG A 5 -51.37 -44.39 -9.71
N LEU A 6 -51.08 -43.26 -9.02
CA LEU A 6 -51.45 -43.05 -7.64
C LEU A 6 -52.96 -43.14 -7.41
N SER A 7 -53.74 -42.50 -8.29
CA SER A 7 -55.22 -42.56 -8.27
C SER A 7 -55.76 -43.96 -8.50
N GLN A 8 -55.12 -44.77 -9.33
CA GLN A 8 -55.52 -46.15 -9.60
C GLN A 8 -55.15 -47.08 -8.48
N SER A 9 -53.97 -46.94 -7.89
CA SER A 9 -53.51 -47.70 -6.71
C SER A 9 -54.33 -47.38 -5.43
N LEU A 10 -54.83 -46.15 -5.30
CA LEU A 10 -55.79 -45.76 -4.24
C LEU A 10 -57.13 -46.48 -4.39
N LYS A 11 -57.65 -46.65 -5.60
CA LYS A 11 -58.91 -47.37 -5.87
C LYS A 11 -58.79 -48.87 -5.66
N GLU A 12 -57.60 -49.43 -5.85
CA GLU A 12 -57.35 -50.88 -5.65
C GLU A 12 -56.83 -51.22 -4.24
N GLN A 13 -56.81 -50.20 -3.32
CA GLN A 13 -56.30 -50.32 -1.95
C GLN A 13 -54.86 -50.86 -1.82
N ASN A 14 -54.02 -50.61 -2.86
CA ASN A 14 -52.64 -51.08 -2.89
C ASN A 14 -51.71 -50.06 -2.17
N TRP A 15 -51.78 -50.01 -0.86
CA TRP A 15 -51.00 -49.10 -0.01
C TRP A 15 -49.49 -49.22 -0.23
N THR A 16 -48.99 -50.39 -0.56
CA THR A 16 -47.57 -50.64 -0.81
C THR A 16 -47.06 -49.87 -2.04
N ALA A 17 -47.83 -49.86 -3.09
CA ALA A 17 -47.46 -49.09 -4.32
C ALA A 17 -47.44 -47.60 -4.07
N ILE A 18 -48.39 -47.08 -3.29
CA ILE A 18 -48.45 -45.64 -2.93
C ILE A 18 -47.23 -45.24 -2.08
N ILE A 19 -46.86 -46.05 -1.10
CA ILE A 19 -45.69 -45.78 -0.23
C ILE A 19 -44.42 -45.83 -1.06
N ILE A 20 -44.24 -46.79 -1.94
CA ILE A 20 -43.04 -46.85 -2.81
C ILE A 20 -42.93 -45.64 -3.74
N GLU A 21 -44.04 -45.23 -4.38
CA GLU A 21 -44.04 -44.04 -5.25
C GLU A 21 -43.74 -42.77 -4.45
N PHE A 22 -44.29 -42.63 -3.24
CA PHE A 22 -44.00 -41.51 -2.35
C PHE A 22 -42.55 -41.49 -1.92
N VAL A 23 -41.96 -42.58 -1.51
CA VAL A 23 -40.56 -42.70 -1.10
C VAL A 23 -39.63 -42.34 -2.30
N LEU A 24 -39.93 -42.88 -3.49
CA LEU A 24 -39.13 -42.55 -4.70
C LEU A 24 -39.19 -41.08 -5.05
N LEU A 25 -40.37 -40.45 -4.93
CA LEU A 25 -40.53 -39.01 -5.19
C LEU A 25 -39.73 -38.17 -4.19
N VAL A 26 -39.88 -38.45 -2.89
CA VAL A 26 -39.13 -37.74 -1.84
C VAL A 26 -37.62 -37.90 -2.01
N THR A 27 -37.18 -39.16 -2.27
CA THR A 27 -35.76 -39.44 -2.50
C THR A 27 -35.22 -38.71 -3.74
N GLY A 28 -35.98 -38.67 -4.83
CA GLY A 28 -35.60 -37.96 -6.06
C GLY A 28 -35.43 -36.47 -5.85
N VAL A 29 -36.39 -35.84 -5.11
CA VAL A 29 -36.30 -34.42 -4.77
C VAL A 29 -35.11 -34.17 -3.84
N PHE A 30 -34.92 -34.98 -2.83
CA PHE A 30 -33.81 -34.87 -1.89
C PHE A 30 -32.44 -34.97 -2.59
N LEU A 31 -32.26 -35.97 -3.46
CA LEU A 31 -31.02 -36.13 -4.23
C LEU A 31 -30.78 -34.93 -5.17
N GLY A 32 -31.84 -34.42 -5.80
CA GLY A 32 -31.74 -33.24 -6.66
C GLY A 32 -31.23 -32.01 -5.89
N ILE A 33 -31.76 -31.79 -4.67
CA ILE A 33 -31.29 -30.70 -3.78
C ILE A 33 -29.84 -30.93 -3.35
N GLN A 34 -29.46 -32.15 -2.97
CA GLN A 34 -28.09 -32.47 -2.55
C GLN A 34 -27.06 -32.24 -3.68
N VAL A 35 -27.38 -32.66 -4.91
CA VAL A 35 -26.53 -32.43 -6.07
C VAL A 35 -26.40 -30.93 -6.36
N SER A 36 -27.50 -30.18 -6.25
CA SER A 36 -27.49 -28.71 -6.40
C SER A 36 -26.61 -28.04 -5.34
N ASN A 37 -26.78 -28.39 -4.07
CA ASN A 37 -25.98 -27.87 -2.95
C ASN A 37 -24.49 -28.17 -3.15
N TRP A 38 -24.13 -29.39 -3.48
CA TRP A 38 -22.76 -29.80 -3.74
C TRP A 38 -22.12 -29.02 -4.89
N ASN A 39 -22.87 -28.78 -5.97
CA ASN A 39 -22.39 -27.97 -7.09
C ASN A 39 -22.15 -26.51 -6.66
N GLN A 40 -23.07 -25.96 -5.85
CA GLN A 40 -22.96 -24.61 -5.30
C GLN A 40 -21.76 -24.45 -4.35
N GLU A 41 -21.52 -25.45 -3.51
CA GLU A 41 -20.34 -25.48 -2.62
C GLU A 41 -19.02 -25.51 -3.43
N ARG A 42 -18.96 -26.33 -4.50
CA ARG A 42 -17.79 -26.36 -5.38
C ARG A 42 -17.52 -25.02 -6.06
N GLU A 43 -18.56 -24.37 -6.56
CA GLU A 43 -18.44 -23.04 -7.18
C GLU A 43 -18.00 -21.98 -6.16
N THR A 44 -18.55 -22.03 -4.94
CA THR A 44 -18.14 -21.14 -3.84
C THR A 44 -16.68 -21.37 -3.45
N ALA A 45 -16.25 -22.63 -3.35
CA ALA A 45 -14.86 -22.98 -3.04
C ALA A 45 -13.88 -22.47 -4.12
N LYS A 46 -14.25 -22.60 -5.40
CA LYS A 46 -13.45 -22.06 -6.51
C LYS A 46 -13.33 -20.53 -6.40
N LYS A 47 -14.45 -19.83 -6.19
CA LYS A 47 -14.46 -18.37 -6.00
C LYS A 47 -13.60 -17.97 -4.80
N ALA A 48 -13.71 -18.67 -3.68
CA ALA A 48 -12.91 -18.43 -2.49
C ALA A 48 -11.40 -18.56 -2.76
N ALA A 49 -10.99 -19.59 -3.51
CA ALA A 49 -9.59 -19.78 -3.88
C ALA A 49 -9.06 -18.63 -4.76
N VAL A 50 -9.84 -18.22 -5.77
CA VAL A 50 -9.48 -17.12 -6.67
C VAL A 50 -9.36 -15.80 -5.90
N PHE A 51 -10.34 -15.45 -5.07
CA PHE A 51 -10.30 -14.22 -4.28
C PHE A 51 -9.16 -14.22 -3.25
N THR A 52 -8.90 -15.37 -2.63
CA THR A 52 -7.80 -15.49 -1.68
C THR A 52 -6.45 -15.22 -2.35
N GLU A 53 -6.22 -15.77 -3.54
CA GLU A 53 -4.95 -15.54 -4.26
C GLU A 53 -4.84 -14.12 -4.81
N ARG A 54 -5.93 -13.55 -5.32
CA ARG A 54 -5.96 -12.13 -5.73
C ARG A 54 -5.64 -11.21 -4.55
N LEU A 55 -6.26 -11.43 -3.37
CA LEU A 55 -6.01 -10.65 -2.17
C LEU A 55 -4.55 -10.77 -1.69
N ARG A 56 -3.97 -11.97 -1.75
CA ARG A 56 -2.53 -12.16 -1.48
C ARG A 56 -1.66 -11.39 -2.47
N GLY A 57 -2.05 -11.38 -3.74
CA GLY A 57 -1.38 -10.60 -4.78
C GLY A 57 -1.38 -9.10 -4.46
N ASP A 58 -2.54 -8.55 -4.12
CA ASP A 58 -2.69 -7.14 -3.74
C ASP A 58 -1.83 -6.81 -2.50
N LEU A 59 -1.87 -7.66 -1.49
CA LEU A 59 -1.05 -7.49 -0.28
C LEU A 59 0.47 -7.57 -0.55
N ARG A 60 0.92 -8.42 -1.49
CA ARG A 60 2.34 -8.42 -1.91
C ARG A 60 2.76 -7.09 -2.53
N VAL A 61 1.90 -6.47 -3.31
CA VAL A 61 2.16 -5.13 -3.86
C VAL A 61 2.31 -4.11 -2.73
N GLU A 62 1.43 -4.18 -1.72
CA GLU A 62 1.49 -3.27 -0.57
C GLU A 62 2.74 -3.49 0.29
N VAL A 63 3.19 -4.74 0.48
CA VAL A 63 4.48 -5.05 1.13
C VAL A 63 5.64 -4.32 0.44
N TRP A 64 5.71 -4.44 -0.89
CA TRP A 64 6.74 -3.78 -1.67
C TRP A 64 6.66 -2.26 -1.53
N ARG A 65 5.46 -1.70 -1.67
CA ARG A 65 5.22 -0.24 -1.55
C ARG A 65 5.61 0.30 -0.20
N PHE A 66 5.25 -0.41 0.85
CA PHE A 66 5.61 -0.03 2.21
C PHE A 66 7.13 0.01 2.42
N LYS A 67 7.85 -1.01 1.94
CA LYS A 67 9.32 -1.04 1.99
C LYS A 67 9.95 0.08 1.18
N ALA A 68 9.44 0.33 -0.02
CA ALA A 68 9.90 1.42 -0.88
C ALA A 68 9.67 2.79 -0.21
N LEU A 69 8.50 2.98 0.42
CA LEU A 69 8.16 4.20 1.16
C LEU A 69 9.10 4.42 2.34
N ASN A 70 9.38 3.39 3.13
CA ASN A 70 10.32 3.48 4.24
C ASN A 70 11.72 3.89 3.80
N LEU A 71 12.23 3.27 2.73
CA LEU A 71 13.55 3.62 2.18
C LEU A 71 13.56 5.05 1.64
N TYR A 72 12.51 5.46 0.94
CA TYR A 72 12.37 6.82 0.44
C TYR A 72 12.44 7.87 1.56
N TYR A 73 11.63 7.68 2.60
CA TYR A 73 11.61 8.64 3.72
C TYR A 73 12.85 8.56 4.61
N LYS A 74 13.55 7.42 4.63
CA LYS A 74 14.88 7.35 5.23
C LYS A 74 15.85 8.30 4.52
N ASP A 75 15.80 8.37 3.18
CA ASP A 75 16.62 9.29 2.41
C ASP A 75 16.21 10.75 2.60
N VAL A 76 14.90 11.04 2.62
CA VAL A 76 14.40 12.38 2.92
C VAL A 76 14.85 12.85 4.30
N LEU A 77 14.71 11.99 5.33
CA LEU A 77 15.13 12.28 6.70
C LEU A 77 16.64 12.51 6.82
N GLU A 78 17.45 11.70 6.14
CA GLU A 78 18.91 11.88 6.16
C GLU A 78 19.31 13.21 5.48
N ASN A 79 18.71 13.55 4.33
CA ASN A 79 18.94 14.82 3.67
C ASN A 79 18.47 16.00 4.58
N ALA A 80 17.34 15.88 5.24
CA ALA A 80 16.85 16.88 6.19
C ALA A 80 17.80 17.05 7.37
N ARG A 81 18.32 15.93 7.93
CA ARG A 81 19.26 15.93 9.06
C ARG A 81 20.57 16.62 8.71
N VAL A 82 21.21 16.25 7.60
CA VAL A 82 22.49 16.87 7.21
C VAL A 82 22.31 18.34 6.85
N THR A 83 21.19 18.72 6.23
CA THR A 83 20.84 20.12 6.00
C THR A 83 20.69 20.87 7.34
N LEU A 84 19.96 20.30 8.30
CA LEU A 84 19.77 20.93 9.61
C LEU A 84 21.10 21.18 10.31
N LEU A 85 22.01 20.20 10.31
CA LEU A 85 23.34 20.33 10.93
C LEU A 85 24.20 21.44 10.27
N ASP A 86 24.11 21.63 8.95
CA ASP A 86 24.79 22.71 8.26
C ASP A 86 24.19 24.08 8.61
N LEU A 87 22.84 24.19 8.62
CA LEU A 87 22.16 25.44 8.95
C LEU A 87 22.33 25.85 10.41
N GLU A 88 22.49 24.88 11.32
CA GLU A 88 22.81 25.12 12.74
C GLU A 88 24.31 25.44 12.97
N GLY A 89 25.15 25.33 11.94
CA GLY A 89 26.60 25.55 12.04
C GLY A 89 27.35 24.42 12.75
N ILE A 90 26.72 23.26 13.00
CA ILE A 90 27.36 22.11 13.63
C ILE A 90 28.28 21.36 12.68
N SER A 91 27.90 21.29 11.40
CA SER A 91 28.73 20.76 10.32
C SER A 91 28.72 21.69 9.13
N ARG A 92 29.69 21.57 8.23
CA ARG A 92 29.75 22.40 7.03
C ARG A 92 29.88 21.54 5.79
N MET A 93 28.89 21.62 4.91
CA MET A 93 28.89 20.98 3.61
C MET A 93 29.42 21.92 2.53
N SER A 94 29.79 21.38 1.35
CA SER A 94 29.94 22.22 0.18
C SER A 94 28.60 22.86 -0.18
N ASN A 95 28.63 24.04 -0.84
CA ASN A 95 27.41 24.73 -1.23
C ASN A 95 26.55 23.88 -2.15
N GLU A 96 27.16 23.14 -3.08
CA GLU A 96 26.50 22.18 -3.98
C GLU A 96 25.77 21.09 -3.19
N ALA A 97 26.45 20.46 -2.24
CA ALA A 97 25.86 19.40 -1.41
C ALA A 97 24.72 19.92 -0.54
N LEU A 98 24.84 21.14 0.01
CA LEU A 98 23.78 21.75 0.80
C LEU A 98 22.52 22.00 -0.04
N VAL A 99 22.67 22.58 -1.25
CA VAL A 99 21.53 22.84 -2.15
C VAL A 99 20.82 21.54 -2.52
N ILE A 100 21.57 20.46 -2.83
CA ILE A 100 21.00 19.15 -3.14
C ILE A 100 20.26 18.57 -1.92
N ALA A 101 20.90 18.55 -0.76
CA ALA A 101 20.30 18.00 0.45
C ALA A 101 19.05 18.79 0.88
N ALA A 102 19.12 20.12 0.86
CA ALA A 102 17.99 20.98 1.16
C ALA A 102 16.80 20.75 0.20
N TYR A 103 17.08 20.59 -1.09
CA TYR A 103 16.06 20.22 -2.08
C TYR A 103 15.47 18.83 -1.78
N ARG A 104 16.31 17.80 -1.57
CA ARG A 104 15.85 16.43 -1.27
C ARG A 104 15.06 16.33 0.03
N ALA A 105 15.36 17.16 1.01
CA ALA A 105 14.57 17.28 2.24
C ALA A 105 13.14 17.79 2.00
N THR A 106 12.88 18.48 0.88
CA THR A 106 11.53 18.92 0.48
C THR A 106 10.70 17.81 -0.16
N GLN A 107 11.30 16.70 -0.56
CA GLN A 107 10.62 15.70 -1.38
C GLN A 107 9.63 14.87 -0.57
N TYR A 108 8.59 14.39 -1.24
CA TYR A 108 7.59 13.47 -0.70
C TYR A 108 7.18 12.48 -1.77
N SER A 109 6.75 11.30 -1.34
CA SER A 109 6.28 10.26 -2.23
C SER A 109 4.78 10.07 -2.09
N GLU A 110 4.11 9.92 -3.23
CA GLU A 110 2.68 9.64 -3.31
C GLU A 110 2.47 8.21 -3.77
N PHE A 111 1.89 7.38 -2.89
CA PHE A 111 1.46 6.04 -3.23
C PHE A 111 -0.05 5.93 -3.12
N ILE A 112 -0.64 5.27 -4.11
CA ILE A 112 -2.05 4.88 -4.09
C ILE A 112 -2.11 3.41 -3.70
N GLN A 113 -2.94 3.07 -2.70
CA GLN A 113 -3.12 1.67 -2.28
C GLN A 113 -3.66 0.81 -3.42
N TYR A 114 -3.09 -0.38 -3.57
CA TYR A 114 -3.57 -1.38 -4.53
C TYR A 114 -4.58 -2.30 -3.84
N ARG A 115 -5.82 -1.84 -3.73
CA ARG A 115 -6.86 -2.43 -2.87
C ARG A 115 -8.08 -2.99 -3.61
N ALA A 116 -7.97 -3.19 -4.93
CA ALA A 116 -9.11 -3.54 -5.77
C ALA A 116 -9.86 -4.81 -5.31
N THR A 117 -9.12 -5.87 -4.96
CA THR A 117 -9.74 -7.11 -4.47
C THR A 117 -10.36 -6.94 -3.09
N TYR A 118 -9.73 -6.19 -2.19
CA TYR A 118 -10.27 -5.92 -0.87
C TYR A 118 -11.57 -5.12 -0.96
N ASP A 119 -11.62 -4.09 -1.81
CA ASP A 119 -12.82 -3.29 -2.03
C ASP A 119 -13.95 -4.11 -2.66
N GLU A 120 -13.64 -4.97 -3.63
CA GLU A 120 -14.63 -5.90 -4.21
C GLU A 120 -15.20 -6.83 -3.16
N LEU A 121 -14.37 -7.46 -2.33
CA LEU A 121 -14.79 -8.39 -1.27
C LEU A 121 -15.63 -7.70 -0.20
N THR A 122 -15.26 -6.49 0.21
CA THR A 122 -15.97 -5.76 1.28
C THR A 122 -17.27 -5.16 0.78
N SER A 123 -17.28 -4.54 -0.39
CA SER A 123 -18.48 -3.92 -0.98
C SER A 123 -19.57 -4.94 -1.33
N THR A 124 -19.18 -6.15 -1.70
CA THR A 124 -20.12 -7.26 -2.02
C THR A 124 -20.46 -8.13 -0.81
N GLY A 125 -19.91 -7.85 0.37
CA GLY A 125 -20.10 -8.67 1.57
C GLY A 125 -19.42 -10.06 1.53
N ASN A 126 -18.53 -10.28 0.57
CA ASN A 126 -17.89 -11.57 0.30
C ASN A 126 -16.53 -11.76 1.00
N ILE A 127 -16.15 -10.89 1.93
CA ILE A 127 -14.86 -11.01 2.66
C ILE A 127 -14.74 -12.36 3.41
N GLY A 128 -15.88 -12.97 3.78
CA GLY A 128 -15.94 -14.30 4.38
C GLY A 128 -15.48 -15.44 3.49
N LEU A 129 -15.41 -15.25 2.15
CA LEU A 129 -14.86 -16.24 1.21
C LEU A 129 -13.37 -16.48 1.46
N VAL A 130 -12.65 -15.48 1.99
CA VAL A 130 -11.26 -15.67 2.42
C VAL A 130 -11.25 -16.42 3.74
N ALA A 131 -11.07 -17.74 3.70
CA ALA A 131 -11.19 -18.61 4.86
C ALA A 131 -10.15 -18.32 5.96
N ASP A 132 -8.93 -17.89 5.59
CA ASP A 132 -7.86 -17.58 6.55
C ASP A 132 -8.14 -16.29 7.33
N PRO A 133 -8.42 -16.39 8.66
CA PRO A 133 -8.75 -15.22 9.48
C PRO A 133 -7.54 -14.27 9.66
N LYS A 134 -6.31 -14.82 9.63
CA LYS A 134 -5.08 -13.98 9.72
C LYS A 134 -4.92 -13.12 8.47
N LEU A 135 -5.17 -13.71 7.30
CA LEU A 135 -5.12 -12.97 6.03
C LEU A 135 -6.19 -11.87 5.98
N ARG A 136 -7.43 -12.17 6.45
CA ARG A 136 -8.49 -11.14 6.54
C ARG A 136 -8.11 -10.00 7.50
N LYS A 137 -7.60 -10.35 8.70
CA LYS A 137 -7.15 -9.35 9.69
C LYS A 137 -6.07 -8.45 9.08
N MET A 138 -5.03 -9.05 8.49
CA MET A 138 -3.94 -8.32 7.86
C MET A 138 -4.43 -7.41 6.71
N ALA A 139 -5.32 -7.92 5.85
CA ALA A 139 -5.88 -7.12 4.77
C ALA A 139 -6.66 -5.91 5.31
N ASN A 140 -7.47 -6.12 6.35
CA ASN A 140 -8.21 -5.03 7.00
C ASN A 140 -7.25 -3.97 7.56
N GLU A 141 -6.22 -4.36 8.29
CA GLU A 141 -5.24 -3.45 8.89
C GLU A 141 -4.45 -2.67 7.83
N VAL A 142 -3.99 -3.36 6.78
CA VAL A 142 -3.23 -2.74 5.68
C VAL A 142 -4.10 -1.76 4.87
N PHE A 143 -5.32 -2.16 4.51
CA PHE A 143 -6.17 -1.35 3.62
C PHE A 143 -7.00 -0.29 4.36
N SER A 144 -7.13 -0.36 5.69
CA SER A 144 -7.77 0.68 6.50
C SER A 144 -6.79 1.75 7.00
N THR A 145 -5.48 1.57 6.82
CA THR A 145 -4.49 2.54 7.30
C THR A 145 -4.54 3.86 6.55
N ALA A 146 -4.45 4.96 7.28
CA ALA A 146 -4.32 6.30 6.71
C ALA A 146 -2.86 6.69 6.40
N LEU A 147 -1.89 5.75 6.51
CA LEU A 147 -0.46 6.04 6.39
C LEU A 147 -0.14 6.83 5.12
N TYR A 148 -0.54 6.31 3.96
CA TYR A 148 -0.23 6.94 2.66
C TYR A 148 -0.82 8.35 2.56
N THR A 149 -2.06 8.54 3.03
CA THR A 149 -2.73 9.84 3.05
C THR A 149 -2.02 10.81 4.00
N ASN A 150 -1.65 10.36 5.20
CA ASN A 150 -0.97 11.20 6.18
C ASN A 150 0.40 11.65 5.70
N VAL A 151 1.19 10.74 5.15
CA VAL A 151 2.54 11.04 4.64
C VAL A 151 2.47 11.95 3.40
N LYS A 152 1.49 11.73 2.51
CA LYS A 152 1.23 12.61 1.36
C LYS A 152 0.87 14.02 1.82
N ASN A 153 -0.11 14.15 2.73
CA ASN A 153 -0.57 15.45 3.21
C ASN A 153 0.53 16.22 3.95
N GLU A 154 1.33 15.49 4.76
CA GLU A 154 2.53 16.05 5.39
C GLU A 154 3.49 16.60 4.34
N GLY A 155 3.75 15.84 3.25
CA GLY A 155 4.69 16.21 2.21
C GLY A 155 4.23 17.39 1.36
N ILE A 156 2.98 17.38 0.88
CA ILE A 156 2.46 18.43 -0.01
C ILE A 156 2.43 19.80 0.68
N ASN A 157 1.91 19.85 1.89
CA ASN A 157 1.64 21.08 2.63
C ASN A 157 2.73 21.40 3.65
N ASN A 158 3.87 20.72 3.59
CA ASN A 158 4.93 20.90 4.57
C ASN A 158 5.50 22.33 4.54
N PRO A 159 5.52 23.04 5.68
CA PRO A 159 6.01 24.42 5.75
C PRO A 159 7.46 24.59 5.28
N TYR A 160 8.36 23.63 5.55
CA TYR A 160 9.73 23.66 5.06
C TYR A 160 9.79 23.62 3.53
N ARG A 161 8.99 22.76 2.90
CA ARG A 161 8.88 22.70 1.44
C ARG A 161 8.38 24.02 0.87
N VAL A 162 7.37 24.62 1.49
CA VAL A 162 6.83 25.91 1.07
C VAL A 162 7.90 27.00 1.20
N ALA A 163 8.55 27.10 2.34
CA ALA A 163 9.61 28.11 2.56
C ALA A 163 10.78 27.95 1.59
N PHE A 164 11.28 26.73 1.37
CA PHE A 164 12.31 26.44 0.37
C PHE A 164 11.89 26.92 -1.03
N ARG A 165 10.66 26.61 -1.45
CA ARG A 165 10.14 27.00 -2.76
C ARG A 165 9.96 28.52 -2.93
N MET A 166 9.67 29.21 -1.83
CA MET A 166 9.58 30.68 -1.85
C MET A 166 10.96 31.35 -1.88
N LEU A 167 11.96 30.70 -1.28
CA LEU A 167 13.32 31.23 -1.20
C LEU A 167 14.13 31.01 -2.49
N VAL A 168 14.05 29.82 -3.07
CA VAL A 168 14.87 29.41 -4.20
C VAL A 168 14.20 29.80 -5.54
N PRO A 169 14.91 30.48 -6.49
CA PRO A 169 14.34 30.83 -7.77
C PRO A 169 13.78 29.65 -8.56
N VAL A 170 12.64 29.81 -9.23
CA VAL A 170 11.93 28.75 -9.94
C VAL A 170 12.83 28.02 -10.95
N GLY A 171 13.61 28.74 -11.74
CA GLY A 171 14.54 28.12 -12.71
C GLY A 171 15.56 27.20 -12.03
N ALA A 172 16.09 27.61 -10.87
CA ALA A 172 17.01 26.77 -10.10
C ALA A 172 16.31 25.52 -9.52
N GLN A 173 15.08 25.67 -9.04
CA GLN A 173 14.31 24.51 -8.56
C GLN A 173 14.09 23.46 -9.65
N LEU A 174 13.74 23.91 -10.86
CA LEU A 174 13.51 23.02 -12.01
C LEU A 174 14.80 22.32 -12.44
N GLU A 175 15.93 23.05 -12.47
CA GLU A 175 17.22 22.50 -12.82
C GLU A 175 17.69 21.45 -11.78
N VAL A 176 17.60 21.75 -10.49
CA VAL A 176 17.92 20.79 -9.42
C VAL A 176 16.98 19.59 -9.49
N ALA A 177 15.69 19.79 -9.77
CA ALA A 177 14.73 18.70 -9.90
C ALA A 177 15.08 17.75 -11.06
N SER A 178 15.50 18.29 -12.20
CA SER A 178 15.84 17.49 -13.38
C SER A 178 17.10 16.63 -13.18
N HIS A 179 18.05 17.07 -12.37
CA HIS A 179 19.31 16.39 -12.13
C HIS A 179 19.34 15.57 -10.84
N CYS A 180 18.67 16.04 -9.78
CA CYS A 180 18.77 15.51 -8.43
C CYS A 180 17.40 15.08 -7.82
N GLY A 181 16.35 15.13 -8.62
CA GLY A 181 15.00 14.72 -8.21
C GLY A 181 14.80 13.22 -8.14
N ASP A 182 13.56 12.81 -7.90
CA ASP A 182 13.17 11.41 -7.78
C ASP A 182 13.44 10.62 -9.07
N ARG A 183 14.08 9.47 -8.93
CA ARG A 183 14.22 8.51 -10.02
C ARG A 183 13.11 7.46 -9.97
N PRO A 184 12.60 6.99 -11.14
CA PRO A 184 11.61 5.93 -11.17
C PRO A 184 12.19 4.63 -10.60
N SER A 185 11.43 3.94 -9.76
CA SER A 185 11.76 2.61 -9.24
C SER A 185 10.88 1.53 -9.88
N ARG A 186 11.46 0.32 -10.07
CA ARG A 186 10.75 -0.82 -10.65
C ARG A 186 9.85 -1.46 -9.62
N LEU A 187 8.54 -1.44 -9.86
CA LEU A 187 7.54 -2.07 -9.01
C LEU A 187 7.83 -3.58 -8.85
N LEU A 188 7.67 -4.09 -7.62
CA LEU A 188 7.82 -5.51 -7.25
C LEU A 188 9.23 -6.09 -7.42
N ASN A 189 10.25 -5.28 -7.56
CA ASN A 189 11.61 -5.74 -7.47
C ASN A 189 12.04 -5.88 -5.99
N TYR A 190 11.80 -7.05 -5.40
CA TYR A 190 12.17 -7.33 -3.99
C TYR A 190 13.65 -7.58 -3.78
N LYS A 191 14.41 -7.91 -4.84
CA LYS A 191 15.86 -8.17 -4.74
C LYS A 191 16.64 -6.88 -4.49
N SER A 192 16.15 -5.79 -5.07
CA SER A 192 16.80 -4.49 -4.99
C SER A 192 15.70 -3.42 -5.12
N ILE A 193 15.19 -2.95 -3.98
CA ILE A 193 14.31 -1.78 -4.00
C ILE A 193 15.18 -0.57 -4.29
N GLU A 194 15.00 0.00 -5.45
CA GLU A 194 15.71 1.20 -5.87
C GLU A 194 15.32 2.37 -4.97
N ARG A 195 16.32 3.15 -4.55
CA ARG A 195 16.12 4.33 -3.71
C ARG A 195 16.13 5.56 -4.60
N PRO A 196 14.96 6.20 -4.83
CA PRO A 196 14.83 7.29 -5.82
C PRO A 196 15.74 8.50 -5.57
N LEU A 197 16.14 8.71 -4.31
CA LEU A 197 16.97 9.86 -3.89
C LEU A 197 18.41 9.48 -3.51
N ASP A 198 18.76 8.18 -3.43
CA ASP A 198 20.10 7.72 -3.03
C ASP A 198 20.99 7.49 -4.25
N TYR A 199 21.40 8.56 -4.88
CA TYR A 199 22.35 8.53 -6.00
C TYR A 199 23.15 9.83 -6.07
N PRO A 200 24.39 9.79 -6.57
CA PRO A 200 25.21 10.98 -6.80
C PRO A 200 24.62 11.83 -7.93
N CYS A 201 24.53 13.12 -7.71
CA CYS A 201 24.11 14.08 -8.73
C CYS A 201 24.83 15.42 -8.59
N LYS A 202 24.66 16.29 -9.58
CA LYS A 202 25.05 17.70 -9.55
C LYS A 202 23.83 18.54 -9.89
N THR A 203 23.72 19.74 -9.32
CA THR A 203 22.55 20.62 -9.52
C THR A 203 22.36 21.07 -10.97
N GLY A 204 23.40 21.06 -11.78
CA GLY A 204 23.37 21.63 -13.13
C GLY A 204 23.49 23.18 -13.16
N LEU A 205 23.50 23.82 -11.99
CA LEU A 205 23.54 25.27 -11.85
C LEU A 205 24.95 25.83 -11.95
N PRO A 206 25.10 27.09 -12.41
CA PRO A 206 26.37 27.85 -12.30
C PRO A 206 26.80 27.97 -10.83
N VAL A 207 28.12 27.89 -10.57
CA VAL A 207 28.69 27.94 -9.21
C VAL A 207 28.22 29.19 -8.44
N ALA A 208 28.23 30.35 -9.07
CA ALA A 208 27.77 31.60 -8.43
C ALA A 208 26.30 31.54 -7.98
N GLN A 209 25.46 30.83 -8.72
CA GLN A 209 24.05 30.65 -8.34
C GLN A 209 23.89 29.65 -7.20
N VAL A 210 24.66 28.55 -7.20
CA VAL A 210 24.73 27.60 -6.08
C VAL A 210 25.18 28.31 -4.80
N ASP A 211 26.24 29.16 -4.90
CA ASP A 211 26.77 29.90 -3.76
C ASP A 211 25.74 30.88 -3.20
N ALA A 212 25.04 31.60 -4.07
CA ALA A 212 23.99 32.54 -3.67
C ALA A 212 22.82 31.81 -2.95
N ILE A 213 22.34 30.66 -3.48
CA ILE A 213 21.29 29.88 -2.86
C ILE A 213 21.75 29.33 -1.51
N ALA A 214 22.94 28.76 -1.44
CA ALA A 214 23.47 28.22 -0.18
C ALA A 214 23.64 29.32 0.90
N ALA A 215 24.04 30.50 0.51
CA ALA A 215 24.12 31.67 1.39
C ALA A 215 22.73 32.07 1.92
N GLN A 216 21.72 32.12 1.05
CA GLN A 216 20.34 32.42 1.43
C GLN A 216 19.77 31.36 2.39
N LEU A 217 19.98 30.06 2.10
CA LEU A 217 19.53 28.96 2.97
C LEU A 217 20.12 29.09 4.40
N ARG A 218 21.43 29.43 4.49
CA ARG A 218 22.11 29.60 5.79
C ARG A 218 21.73 30.88 6.53
N ALA A 219 21.30 31.88 5.80
CA ALA A 219 20.89 33.15 6.39
C ALA A 219 19.47 33.16 6.95
N ASP A 220 18.65 32.15 6.63
CA ASP A 220 17.25 32.09 7.04
C ASP A 220 17.08 31.22 8.31
N PRO A 221 16.92 31.81 9.50
CA PRO A 221 16.77 31.07 10.76
C PRO A 221 15.42 30.34 10.86
N GLU A 222 14.42 30.70 10.03
CA GLU A 222 13.14 30.03 10.06
C GLU A 222 13.24 28.62 9.44
N LEU A 223 14.10 28.44 8.44
CA LEU A 223 14.32 27.10 7.84
C LEU A 223 14.79 26.07 8.87
N VAL A 224 15.56 26.45 9.86
CA VAL A 224 16.00 25.56 10.96
C VAL A 224 14.78 25.02 11.73
N LYS A 225 13.86 25.89 12.11
CA LYS A 225 12.63 25.50 12.84
C LYS A 225 11.74 24.62 11.99
N LEU A 226 11.58 24.98 10.71
CA LEU A 226 10.76 24.22 9.77
C LEU A 226 11.33 22.84 9.45
N LEU A 227 12.67 22.71 9.36
CA LEU A 227 13.34 21.40 9.22
C LEU A 227 13.15 20.53 10.46
N ARG A 228 13.27 21.07 11.67
CA ARG A 228 12.98 20.33 12.90
C ARG A 228 11.55 19.79 12.90
N LEU A 229 10.58 20.63 12.54
CA LEU A 229 9.17 20.23 12.40
C LEU A 229 9.00 19.15 11.33
N ARG A 230 9.64 19.31 10.15
CA ARG A 230 9.61 18.32 9.07
C ARG A 230 10.09 16.96 9.52
N ILE A 231 11.25 16.90 10.17
CA ILE A 231 11.86 15.66 10.65
C ILE A 231 10.93 14.95 11.64
N THR A 232 10.39 15.68 12.62
CA THR A 232 9.52 15.08 13.65
C THR A 232 8.17 14.63 13.08
N ASN A 233 7.58 15.36 12.13
CA ASN A 233 6.34 14.98 11.47
C ASN A 233 6.49 13.71 10.64
N ILE A 234 7.55 13.58 9.85
CA ILE A 234 7.83 12.37 9.08
C ILE A 234 8.05 11.19 10.02
N PHE A 235 8.87 11.38 11.06
CA PHE A 235 9.14 10.33 12.05
C PHE A 235 7.85 9.84 12.71
N SER A 236 6.97 10.75 13.12
CA SER A 236 5.67 10.39 13.70
C SER A 236 4.75 9.70 12.72
N ALA A 237 4.68 10.16 11.46
CA ALA A 237 3.82 9.58 10.45
C ALA A 237 4.20 8.13 10.09
N ILE A 238 5.51 7.83 10.05
CA ILE A 238 6.02 6.50 9.69
C ILE A 238 6.15 5.60 10.92
N GLY A 239 6.56 6.14 12.06
CA GLY A 239 6.87 5.39 13.27
C GLY A 239 5.68 4.62 13.84
N VAL A 240 4.47 5.18 13.77
CA VAL A 240 3.23 4.53 14.24
C VAL A 240 2.98 3.19 13.53
N TRP A 241 3.36 3.07 12.26
CA TRP A 241 3.09 1.87 11.49
C TRP A 241 4.18 0.79 11.63
N VAL A 242 5.44 1.20 11.75
CA VAL A 242 6.56 0.27 11.99
C VAL A 242 6.43 -0.44 13.35
N MET A 243 5.69 0.14 14.28
CA MET A 243 5.44 -0.46 15.59
C MET A 243 4.35 -1.55 15.62
N SER A 244 3.59 -1.77 14.53
CA SER A 244 2.64 -2.87 14.43
C SER A 244 3.34 -4.16 14.03
N THR A 245 3.94 -4.85 14.99
CA THR A 245 4.79 -6.05 14.78
C THR A 245 4.06 -7.16 14.03
N GLU A 246 2.79 -7.42 14.36
CA GLU A 246 1.99 -8.47 13.70
C GLU A 246 1.76 -8.20 12.21
N VAL A 247 1.53 -6.95 11.82
CA VAL A 247 1.33 -6.57 10.42
C VAL A 247 2.63 -6.73 9.64
N VAL A 248 3.74 -6.25 10.20
CA VAL A 248 5.06 -6.35 9.55
C VAL A 248 5.48 -7.81 9.36
N GLU A 249 5.30 -8.66 10.38
CA GLU A 249 5.60 -10.10 10.30
C GLU A 249 4.68 -10.81 9.30
N GLY A 250 3.38 -10.52 9.31
CA GLY A 250 2.43 -11.04 8.35
C GLY A 250 2.76 -10.63 6.92
N MET A 251 3.16 -9.38 6.72
CA MET A 251 3.60 -8.87 5.42
C MET A 251 4.89 -9.55 4.94
N GLN A 252 5.86 -9.79 5.82
CA GLN A 252 7.10 -10.49 5.48
C GLN A 252 6.83 -11.93 5.01
N ALA A 253 5.85 -12.61 5.59
CA ALA A 253 5.45 -13.95 5.18
C ALA A 253 4.86 -14.01 3.74
N LEU A 254 4.41 -12.86 3.20
CA LEU A 254 3.90 -12.76 1.83
C LEU A 254 4.99 -12.48 0.78
N GLU A 255 6.20 -12.14 1.22
CA GLU A 255 7.30 -11.93 0.28
C GLU A 255 7.62 -13.22 -0.49
N PRO A 256 8.00 -13.11 -1.77
CA PRO A 256 8.53 -14.25 -2.49
C PRO A 256 9.74 -14.82 -1.73
N LYS A 257 9.71 -16.11 -1.43
CA LYS A 257 10.88 -16.77 -0.84
C LYS A 257 12.07 -16.54 -1.77
N LYS A 258 13.21 -16.15 -1.20
CA LYS A 258 14.46 -16.04 -1.98
C LYS A 258 14.72 -17.39 -2.66
N PRO A 259 15.03 -17.40 -3.98
CA PRO A 259 15.43 -18.63 -4.66
C PRO A 259 16.69 -19.25 -4.06
#